data_d52c614bb0557704fe7b14df290c0d8a
#
_entry.id   d52c614bb0557704fe7b14df290c0d8a
#
_cell.length_a   1.000
_cell.length_b   1.000
_cell.length_c   1.000
_cell.angle_alpha   90.00
_cell.angle_beta   90.00
_cell.angle_gamma   90.00
#
_symmetry.space_group_name_H-M   'P 1'
#
loop_
_entity.id
_entity.type
_entity.pdbx_description
1 polymer ?
#
loop_
_entity_poly.entity_id
_entity_poly.type
_entity_poly.pdbx_seq_one_letter_code
_entity_poly.pdbx_strand_id
1 'polypeptide(L)'
;MRQQMRQQMKQQMKQQMKQLTGNQTDGHLANRAADRSADHESDGGGEEPPCGTDAHSCDRLQGGIPHVQACAPPTELTRVLAYASSQVIKSLHLRQHYINSKDYFMSLSLICNQLAAHRFEDRSFWNTLGERLTTLLRFEDVQKIMSVRWLALILNSFARVYVLNEPFLREASKYFRNCKEETLHTFDISQIANCFAKLNYGDATLFRHMEQQICERIDELSCQSISNICNAYSKLSLGSTTLYDHLIKAVTKNLQKFNEQEIANILNAYAKVGKKKHSHLFVNFLPHICEKIDLFKPVEMVMIANALSKCRLFSKTFFSLLGNYIWRNADRLEPSEWAILANVYASFNLRDLKFFYLIRKKVSDREHLLQHGNVAMLLHAFGKLHIRDEAFVINLVKRKKHIIGSLDSRNLTLFYVSLIKLNLSIPMEIFANLKLNISSKLHTFTDLALVSICYSSMFLSYFDMKLVSSILLLLNERRANSKSFAHQMHVTLFVLHSVYDFGEFSPKFLLCLHQLLSRAYQHIAQPNYYDINKSAIQKRISPFFPKSCLNVQAEVPVGPFVVDFLLTRRRPAARAAL
;
A
#
# COMPACT_ATOMS: atom_id res chain seq x y z
N MET A 1 16.00 28.52 -48.04
CA MET A 1 16.39 28.93 -46.68
C MET A 1 15.66 28.15 -45.57
N ARG A 2 14.32 28.11 -45.51
CA ARG A 2 13.56 27.41 -44.45
C ARG A 2 13.71 25.86 -44.46
N GLN A 3 13.80 25.23 -45.64
CA GLN A 3 14.06 23.78 -45.74
C GLN A 3 15.47 23.41 -45.32
N GLN A 4 16.46 24.22 -45.63
CA GLN A 4 17.85 24.03 -45.21
C GLN A 4 18.03 24.15 -43.70
N MET A 5 17.37 25.13 -43.06
CA MET A 5 17.35 25.23 -41.58
C MET A 5 16.69 24.03 -40.91
N ARG A 6 15.60 23.47 -41.50
CA ARG A 6 14.96 22.25 -40.99
C ARG A 6 15.85 21.01 -41.10
N GLN A 7 16.59 20.88 -42.22
CA GLN A 7 17.54 19.79 -42.41
C GLN A 7 18.74 19.92 -41.48
N GLN A 8 19.29 21.12 -41.29
CA GLN A 8 20.38 21.38 -40.34
C GLN A 8 19.97 21.10 -38.89
N MET A 9 18.78 21.52 -38.49
CA MET A 9 18.27 21.23 -37.13
C MET A 9 18.02 19.74 -36.90
N LYS A 10 17.48 19.02 -37.90
CA LYS A 10 17.33 17.56 -37.85
C LYS A 10 18.68 16.84 -37.79
N GLN A 11 19.66 17.31 -38.49
CA GLN A 11 21.02 16.73 -38.47
C GLN A 11 21.75 17.01 -37.15
N GLN A 12 21.67 18.24 -36.62
CA GLN A 12 22.24 18.59 -35.32
C GLN A 12 21.61 17.81 -34.18
N MET A 13 20.29 17.69 -34.12
CA MET A 13 19.61 16.87 -33.13
C MET A 13 19.97 15.39 -33.24
N LYS A 14 20.07 14.85 -34.48
CA LYS A 14 20.51 13.45 -34.67
C LYS A 14 21.97 13.22 -34.26
N GLN A 15 22.86 14.16 -34.51
CA GLN A 15 24.26 14.09 -34.07
C GLN A 15 24.40 14.19 -32.56
N GLN A 16 23.69 15.14 -31.92
CA GLN A 16 23.70 15.26 -30.47
C GLN A 16 23.07 14.04 -29.77
N MET A 17 21.99 13.47 -30.30
CA MET A 17 21.44 12.22 -29.78
C MET A 17 22.37 11.01 -29.97
N LYS A 18 23.10 10.93 -31.09
CA LYS A 18 24.11 9.87 -31.27
C LYS A 18 25.29 10.01 -30.31
N GLN A 19 25.74 11.21 -30.00
CA GLN A 19 26.78 11.46 -29.01
C GLN A 19 26.34 11.09 -27.58
N LEU A 20 25.06 11.35 -27.23
CA LEU A 20 24.49 11.00 -25.93
C LEU A 20 24.26 9.49 -25.76
N THR A 21 23.97 8.76 -26.84
CA THR A 21 23.76 7.30 -26.79
C THR A 21 25.06 6.51 -26.99
N GLY A 22 26.05 7.06 -27.71
CA GLY A 22 27.34 6.44 -27.96
C GLY A 22 28.23 6.32 -26.70
N ASN A 23 28.15 7.30 -25.80
CA ASN A 23 28.94 7.28 -24.55
C ASN A 23 28.38 6.34 -23.46
N GLN A 24 27.21 5.74 -23.65
CA GLN A 24 26.67 4.76 -22.69
C GLN A 24 27.02 3.30 -23.05
N THR A 25 27.43 3.03 -24.27
CA THR A 25 27.83 1.65 -24.70
C THR A 25 29.28 1.30 -24.40
N ASP A 26 30.16 2.30 -24.26
CA ASP A 26 31.57 2.05 -23.97
C ASP A 26 31.92 1.93 -22.48
N GLY A 27 31.02 2.33 -21.59
CA GLY A 27 31.20 2.21 -20.13
C GLY A 27 30.95 0.81 -19.55
N HIS A 28 30.29 -0.07 -20.26
CA HIS A 28 29.92 -1.41 -19.74
C HIS A 28 30.88 -2.54 -20.16
N LEU A 29 31.84 -2.29 -21.04
CA LEU A 29 32.83 -3.28 -21.46
C LEU A 29 34.21 -3.14 -20.80
N ALA A 30 34.46 -2.02 -20.06
CA ALA A 30 35.76 -1.80 -19.41
C ALA A 30 35.88 -2.40 -17.98
N ASN A 31 34.79 -2.87 -17.37
CA ASN A 31 34.80 -3.38 -15.98
C ASN A 31 34.83 -4.93 -15.87
N ARG A 32 35.21 -5.65 -16.93
CA ARG A 32 35.34 -7.13 -16.87
C ARG A 32 36.77 -7.67 -17.01
N ALA A 33 37.81 -6.79 -17.05
CA ALA A 33 39.19 -7.21 -17.29
C ALA A 33 40.20 -6.87 -16.19
N ALA A 34 39.77 -6.48 -14.97
CA ALA A 34 40.69 -6.12 -13.89
C ALA A 34 40.34 -6.81 -12.57
N ASP A 35 40.27 -8.14 -12.58
CA ASP A 35 40.25 -8.92 -11.34
C ASP A 35 40.96 -10.25 -11.54
N ARG A 36 42.29 -10.17 -11.64
CA ARG A 36 43.26 -11.26 -11.34
C ARG A 36 44.66 -10.66 -11.21
N SER A 37 45.08 -10.57 -9.98
CA SER A 37 46.45 -10.84 -9.52
C SER A 37 46.87 -9.88 -8.39
N ALA A 38 47.30 -10.56 -7.41
CA ALA A 38 48.44 -10.34 -6.51
C ALA A 38 48.10 -10.02 -5.05
N ASP A 39 48.38 -11.08 -4.28
CA ASP A 39 48.69 -11.09 -2.85
C ASP A 39 49.94 -10.24 -2.54
N HIS A 40 50.02 -9.81 -1.32
CA HIS A 40 51.12 -9.74 -0.37
C HIS A 40 51.27 -8.44 0.44
N GLU A 41 51.14 -8.67 1.76
CA GLU A 41 51.98 -8.12 2.88
C GLU A 41 52.18 -6.58 3.02
N SER A 42 51.94 -5.96 4.12
CA SER A 42 52.40 -5.99 5.49
C SER A 42 52.28 -4.60 6.15
N ASP A 43 51.98 -4.64 7.40
CA ASP A 43 52.42 -3.79 8.52
C ASP A 43 52.42 -2.25 8.50
N GLY A 44 51.86 -1.71 9.62
CA GLY A 44 52.56 -0.66 10.38
C GLY A 44 51.78 0.58 10.76
N GLY A 45 51.33 0.66 12.01
CA GLY A 45 51.54 1.81 12.89
C GLY A 45 50.75 3.10 12.63
N GLY A 46 49.86 3.51 13.51
CA GLY A 46 50.18 4.26 14.72
C GLY A 46 49.67 5.70 14.67
N GLU A 47 48.94 6.04 15.73
CA GLU A 47 48.77 7.36 16.33
C GLU A 47 47.53 8.21 16.04
N GLU A 48 46.62 8.20 17.01
CA GLU A 48 45.82 9.36 17.51
C GLU A 48 46.70 10.26 18.40
N PRO A 49 46.24 11.41 18.98
CA PRO A 49 45.14 12.34 18.85
C PRO A 49 45.59 13.83 18.83
N PRO A 50 44.99 14.90 19.35
CA PRO A 50 43.90 15.05 20.32
C PRO A 50 42.87 16.19 20.10
N CYS A 51 41.86 16.09 20.92
CA CYS A 51 40.91 16.98 21.57
C CYS A 51 41.23 18.50 21.68
N GLY A 52 40.15 19.32 21.65
CA GLY A 52 40.08 20.71 22.10
C GLY A 52 38.73 21.32 21.80
N THR A 53 37.79 21.26 22.67
CA THR A 53 37.12 22.18 23.61
C THR A 53 36.82 23.59 23.10
N ASP A 54 35.60 23.98 23.28
CA ASP A 54 34.87 25.05 23.98
C ASP A 54 33.81 25.73 23.12
N ALA A 55 32.59 25.63 23.44
CA ALA A 55 31.67 26.31 24.36
C ALA A 55 31.19 27.70 23.92
N HIS A 56 29.91 27.89 24.10
CA HIS A 56 29.03 29.07 24.27
C HIS A 56 28.13 29.43 23.11
N SER A 57 26.91 29.16 23.26
CA SER A 57 25.76 29.79 23.97
C SER A 57 24.84 30.64 23.07
N CYS A 58 23.58 30.37 23.21
CA CYS A 58 22.40 31.26 23.25
C CYS A 58 21.75 31.83 22.00
N ASP A 59 20.51 31.40 21.88
CA ASP A 59 19.29 32.19 21.65
C ASP A 59 19.01 32.86 20.29
N ARG A 60 17.98 32.45 19.64
CA ARG A 60 16.61 33.01 19.49
C ARG A 60 15.88 32.55 18.23
N LEU A 61 14.68 32.16 18.48
CA LEU A 61 13.52 32.06 17.59
C LEU A 61 13.51 33.06 16.42
N GLN A 62 13.39 32.59 15.20
CA GLN A 62 12.48 33.15 14.20
C GLN A 62 12.38 32.22 13.02
N GLY A 63 11.15 32.02 12.51
CA GLY A 63 10.82 31.16 11.39
C GLY A 63 11.60 31.50 10.12
N GLY A 64 12.37 30.54 9.65
CA GLY A 64 13.15 30.60 8.42
C GLY A 64 12.60 29.57 7.42
N ILE A 65 12.20 30.06 6.30
CA ILE A 65 12.00 29.36 5.03
C ILE A 65 13.16 28.37 4.79
N PRO A 66 12.93 27.14 4.35
CA PRO A 66 14.01 26.19 4.13
C PRO A 66 15.03 26.75 3.15
N HIS A 67 16.28 26.78 3.59
CA HIS A 67 17.45 27.13 2.80
C HIS A 67 17.41 26.45 1.43
N VAL A 68 17.39 27.28 0.39
CA VAL A 68 17.79 26.89 -0.95
C VAL A 68 19.25 26.43 -0.85
N GLN A 69 19.46 25.11 -0.91
CA GLN A 69 20.78 24.56 -1.16
C GLN A 69 21.34 25.22 -2.42
N ALA A 70 22.50 25.86 -2.31
CA ALA A 70 23.24 26.38 -3.45
C ALA A 70 23.39 25.24 -4.47
N CYS A 71 22.65 25.33 -5.57
CA CYS A 71 22.67 24.33 -6.63
C CYS A 71 24.09 24.27 -7.22
N ALA A 72 24.66 23.08 -7.24
CA ALA A 72 25.81 22.79 -8.10
C ALA A 72 25.50 23.28 -9.52
N PRO A 73 26.49 23.77 -10.30
CA PRO A 73 26.25 24.25 -11.66
C PRO A 73 25.55 23.17 -12.47
N PRO A 74 24.50 23.51 -13.25
CA PRO A 74 23.70 22.52 -13.96
C PRO A 74 24.62 21.69 -14.86
N THR A 75 24.49 20.38 -14.79
CA THR A 75 25.21 19.45 -15.66
C THR A 75 24.87 19.74 -17.13
N GLU A 76 25.73 19.37 -18.06
CA GLU A 76 25.50 19.54 -19.50
C GLU A 76 24.14 18.94 -19.92
N LEU A 77 23.78 17.77 -19.35
CA LEU A 77 22.49 17.14 -19.54
C LEU A 77 21.32 18.03 -19.09
N THR A 78 21.44 18.67 -17.93
CA THR A 78 20.39 19.59 -17.42
C THR A 78 20.19 20.77 -18.35
N ARG A 79 21.26 21.31 -18.93
CA ARG A 79 21.20 22.42 -19.91
C ARG A 79 20.52 21.98 -21.21
N VAL A 80 20.83 20.78 -21.71
CA VAL A 80 20.19 20.21 -22.91
C VAL A 80 18.71 19.98 -22.69
N LEU A 81 18.32 19.43 -21.55
CA LEU A 81 16.91 19.21 -21.21
C LEU A 81 16.14 20.52 -21.07
N ALA A 82 16.71 21.54 -20.43
CA ALA A 82 16.12 22.87 -20.31
C ALA A 82 15.98 23.55 -21.67
N TYR A 83 16.97 23.42 -22.55
CA TYR A 83 16.88 23.92 -23.92
C TYR A 83 15.78 23.20 -24.71
N ALA A 84 15.72 21.86 -24.68
CA ALA A 84 14.71 21.09 -25.36
C ALA A 84 13.29 21.44 -24.89
N SER A 85 13.08 21.56 -23.58
CA SER A 85 11.79 21.96 -23.01
C SER A 85 11.37 23.38 -23.46
N SER A 86 12.31 24.32 -23.45
CA SER A 86 12.09 25.68 -23.96
C SER A 86 11.67 25.70 -25.45
N GLN A 87 12.33 24.88 -26.30
CA GLN A 87 11.95 24.76 -27.72
C GLN A 87 10.56 24.15 -27.89
N VAL A 88 10.19 23.16 -27.07
CA VAL A 88 8.81 22.61 -27.08
C VAL A 88 7.82 23.70 -26.74
N ILE A 89 8.01 24.46 -25.67
CA ILE A 89 7.10 25.56 -25.29
C ILE A 89 6.99 26.60 -26.42
N LYS A 90 8.10 27.04 -27.00
CA LYS A 90 8.11 27.97 -28.14
C LYS A 90 7.34 27.39 -29.32
N SER A 91 7.50 26.10 -29.64
CA SER A 91 6.78 25.47 -30.76
C SER A 91 5.28 25.40 -30.52
N LEU A 92 4.84 25.24 -29.27
CA LEU A 92 3.43 25.22 -28.91
C LEU A 92 2.71 26.59 -29.11
N HIS A 93 3.46 27.68 -29.12
CA HIS A 93 2.95 29.04 -29.38
C HIS A 93 2.96 29.41 -30.86
N LEU A 94 3.46 28.54 -31.75
CA LEU A 94 3.40 28.78 -33.18
C LEU A 94 1.95 28.78 -33.70
N ARG A 95 1.72 29.50 -34.81
CA ARG A 95 0.39 29.54 -35.46
C ARG A 95 -0.07 28.13 -35.83
N GLN A 96 -1.35 27.86 -35.72
CA GLN A 96 -2.02 26.57 -35.91
C GLN A 96 -1.61 25.84 -37.21
N HIS A 97 -1.33 26.59 -38.27
CA HIS A 97 -0.88 26.02 -39.55
C HIS A 97 0.45 25.25 -39.49
N TYR A 98 1.37 25.61 -38.58
CA TYR A 98 2.65 24.88 -38.40
C TYR A 98 2.55 23.68 -37.49
N ILE A 99 1.51 23.62 -36.67
CA ILE A 99 1.27 22.55 -35.68
C ILE A 99 0.55 21.37 -36.35
N ASN A 100 -0.19 21.61 -37.45
CA ASN A 100 -0.97 20.60 -38.17
C ASN A 100 -0.11 19.74 -39.10
N SER A 101 0.95 19.11 -38.56
CA SER A 101 1.74 18.14 -39.32
C SER A 101 1.99 16.88 -38.50
N LYS A 102 1.97 15.72 -39.17
CA LYS A 102 2.32 14.41 -38.55
C LYS A 102 3.72 14.45 -37.94
N ASP A 103 4.69 15.07 -38.63
CA ASP A 103 6.06 15.21 -38.17
C ASP A 103 6.19 15.98 -36.85
N TYR A 104 5.32 16.99 -36.66
CA TYR A 104 5.30 17.74 -35.41
C TYR A 104 4.90 16.87 -34.24
N PHE A 105 3.77 16.17 -34.33
CA PHE A 105 3.29 15.34 -33.21
C PHE A 105 4.18 14.12 -32.94
N MET A 106 4.76 13.54 -33.99
CA MET A 106 5.76 12.49 -33.83
C MET A 106 6.99 13.02 -33.07
N SER A 107 7.54 14.15 -33.49
CA SER A 107 8.70 14.76 -32.84
C SER A 107 8.39 15.16 -31.39
N LEU A 108 7.22 15.78 -31.15
CA LEU A 108 6.77 16.14 -29.82
C LEU A 108 6.69 14.93 -28.89
N SER A 109 6.11 13.82 -29.36
CA SER A 109 5.97 12.60 -28.58
C SER A 109 7.34 11.99 -28.19
N LEU A 110 8.30 12.02 -29.10
CA LEU A 110 9.66 11.54 -28.86
C LEU A 110 10.41 12.43 -27.87
N ILE A 111 10.31 13.77 -28.02
CA ILE A 111 10.94 14.73 -27.09
C ILE A 111 10.36 14.56 -25.68
N CYS A 112 9.03 14.52 -25.54
CA CYS A 112 8.38 14.29 -24.25
C CYS A 112 8.85 12.98 -23.59
N ASN A 113 8.95 11.90 -24.37
CA ASN A 113 9.41 10.62 -23.86
C ASN A 113 10.87 10.67 -23.38
N GLN A 114 11.75 11.40 -24.08
CA GLN A 114 13.14 11.58 -23.65
C GLN A 114 13.24 12.47 -22.41
N LEU A 115 12.53 13.58 -22.34
CA LEU A 115 12.47 14.43 -21.15
C LEU A 115 12.05 13.64 -19.93
N ALA A 116 10.99 12.83 -20.05
CA ALA A 116 10.50 11.98 -18.97
C ALA A 116 11.46 10.85 -18.63
N ALA A 117 12.18 10.27 -19.59
CA ALA A 117 13.19 9.24 -19.38
C ALA A 117 14.35 9.77 -18.52
N HIS A 118 14.75 11.00 -18.72
CA HIS A 118 15.79 11.69 -17.96
C HIS A 118 15.25 12.41 -16.69
N ARG A 119 14.02 12.08 -16.25
CA ARG A 119 13.38 12.64 -15.04
C ARG A 119 13.34 14.17 -15.03
N PHE A 120 13.01 14.79 -16.15
CA PHE A 120 12.77 16.22 -16.20
C PHE A 120 11.45 16.54 -15.49
N GLU A 121 11.52 16.94 -14.21
CA GLU A 121 10.36 17.06 -13.29
C GLU A 121 9.84 18.51 -13.18
N ASP A 122 10.17 19.40 -14.15
CA ASP A 122 9.64 20.76 -14.17
C ASP A 122 8.11 20.76 -14.36
N ARG A 123 7.38 20.93 -13.27
CA ARG A 123 5.92 20.93 -13.26
C ARG A 123 5.31 22.06 -14.09
N SER A 124 5.98 23.20 -14.18
CA SER A 124 5.51 24.34 -14.99
C SER A 124 5.48 23.96 -16.45
N PHE A 125 6.57 23.35 -16.95
CA PHE A 125 6.65 22.83 -18.31
C PHE A 125 5.52 21.83 -18.61
N TRP A 126 5.36 20.79 -17.78
CA TRP A 126 4.36 19.76 -18.01
C TRP A 126 2.93 20.28 -17.94
N ASN A 127 2.63 21.25 -17.06
CA ASN A 127 1.30 21.87 -16.98
C ASN A 127 1.00 22.69 -18.23
N THR A 128 1.92 23.56 -18.67
CA THR A 128 1.77 24.36 -19.89
C THR A 128 1.60 23.46 -21.12
N LEU A 129 2.37 22.39 -21.22
CA LEU A 129 2.22 21.38 -22.28
C LEU A 129 0.84 20.73 -22.23
N GLY A 130 0.37 20.32 -21.05
CA GLY A 130 -0.94 19.71 -20.85
C GLY A 130 -2.09 20.64 -21.24
N GLU A 131 -2.05 21.90 -20.83
CA GLU A 131 -3.05 22.92 -21.21
C GLU A 131 -3.11 23.13 -22.72
N ARG A 132 -1.95 23.19 -23.35
CA ARG A 132 -1.88 23.38 -24.80
C ARG A 132 -2.37 22.14 -25.55
N LEU A 133 -2.00 20.94 -25.13
CA LEU A 133 -2.51 19.70 -25.70
C LEU A 133 -4.02 19.55 -25.51
N THR A 134 -4.56 20.01 -24.38
CA THR A 134 -6.00 20.07 -24.13
C THR A 134 -6.70 20.91 -25.20
N THR A 135 -6.15 22.08 -25.51
CA THR A 135 -6.70 22.97 -26.54
C THR A 135 -6.59 22.34 -27.94
N LEU A 136 -5.43 21.77 -28.26
CA LEU A 136 -5.17 21.18 -29.58
C LEU A 136 -6.08 19.96 -29.85
N LEU A 137 -6.30 19.09 -28.88
CA LEU A 137 -7.14 17.89 -29.04
C LEU A 137 -8.64 18.21 -29.28
N ARG A 138 -9.08 19.46 -29.06
CA ARG A 138 -10.46 19.89 -29.39
C ARG A 138 -10.68 20.18 -30.86
N PHE A 139 -9.62 20.39 -31.63
CA PHE A 139 -9.71 20.66 -33.07
C PHE A 139 -9.78 19.36 -33.86
N GLU A 140 -10.79 19.22 -34.72
CA GLU A 140 -10.97 18.03 -35.56
C GLU A 140 -9.78 17.74 -36.47
N ASP A 141 -9.16 18.78 -37.02
CA ASP A 141 -7.99 18.64 -37.90
C ASP A 141 -6.80 18.04 -37.14
N VAL A 142 -6.62 18.40 -35.88
CA VAL A 142 -5.59 17.82 -35.02
C VAL A 142 -5.91 16.35 -34.70
N GLN A 143 -7.19 16.05 -34.44
CA GLN A 143 -7.61 14.65 -34.16
C GLN A 143 -7.40 13.74 -35.38
N LYS A 144 -7.59 14.24 -36.60
CA LYS A 144 -7.33 13.48 -37.86
C LYS A 144 -5.84 13.17 -38.08
N ILE A 145 -4.96 14.07 -37.60
CA ILE A 145 -3.50 13.96 -37.79
C ILE A 145 -2.82 13.21 -36.65
N MET A 146 -3.35 13.37 -35.42
CA MET A 146 -2.81 12.74 -34.22
C MET A 146 -2.91 11.22 -34.31
N SER A 147 -1.80 10.51 -34.07
CA SER A 147 -1.83 9.06 -33.93
C SER A 147 -2.06 8.64 -32.47
N VAL A 148 -2.83 7.56 -32.28
CA VAL A 148 -3.00 6.90 -30.97
C VAL A 148 -1.66 6.66 -30.29
N ARG A 149 -0.69 6.15 -31.02
CA ARG A 149 0.65 5.82 -30.50
C ARG A 149 1.40 7.05 -30.01
N TRP A 150 1.35 8.18 -30.71
CA TRP A 150 2.03 9.40 -30.26
C TRP A 150 1.37 9.99 -29.02
N LEU A 151 0.04 10.01 -28.97
CA LEU A 151 -0.66 10.47 -27.78
C LEU A 151 -0.43 9.56 -26.58
N ALA A 152 -0.43 8.24 -26.78
CA ALA A 152 -0.09 7.27 -25.72
C ALA A 152 1.36 7.46 -25.21
N LEU A 153 2.31 7.80 -26.08
CA LEU A 153 3.69 8.07 -25.70
C LEU A 153 3.82 9.37 -24.89
N ILE A 154 3.08 10.42 -25.27
CA ILE A 154 3.01 11.66 -24.49
C ILE A 154 2.40 11.40 -23.12
N LEU A 155 1.28 10.66 -23.04
CA LEU A 155 0.66 10.27 -21.77
C LEU A 155 1.61 9.47 -20.89
N ASN A 156 2.38 8.55 -21.48
CA ASN A 156 3.39 7.80 -20.74
C ASN A 156 4.46 8.71 -20.15
N SER A 157 4.79 9.80 -20.83
CA SER A 157 5.72 10.81 -20.33
C SER A 157 5.18 11.51 -19.09
N PHE A 158 3.93 11.98 -19.12
CA PHE A 158 3.24 12.53 -17.94
C PHE A 158 3.18 11.53 -16.78
N ALA A 159 2.90 10.25 -17.09
CA ALA A 159 2.82 9.19 -16.08
C ALA A 159 4.19 8.85 -15.46
N ARG A 160 5.29 9.02 -16.20
CA ARG A 160 6.66 8.82 -15.69
C ARG A 160 7.10 9.89 -14.71
N VAL A 161 6.72 11.14 -14.96
CA VAL A 161 7.03 12.30 -14.10
C VAL A 161 5.96 12.56 -13.03
N TYR A 162 4.90 11.73 -12.97
CA TYR A 162 3.78 11.85 -12.03
C TYR A 162 3.09 13.21 -12.02
N VAL A 163 2.97 13.85 -13.19
CA VAL A 163 2.23 15.10 -13.35
C VAL A 163 0.80 14.81 -13.80
N LEU A 164 -0.15 15.05 -12.89
CA LEU A 164 -1.58 14.93 -13.16
C LEU A 164 -2.10 16.24 -13.79
N ASN A 165 -2.55 16.19 -15.05
CA ASN A 165 -3.27 17.26 -15.72
C ASN A 165 -4.64 16.72 -16.16
N GLU A 166 -5.66 16.92 -15.31
CA GLU A 166 -6.99 16.33 -15.53
C GLU A 166 -7.66 16.82 -16.82
N PRO A 167 -7.61 18.12 -17.21
CA PRO A 167 -8.16 18.57 -18.48
C PRO A 167 -7.57 17.83 -19.68
N PHE A 168 -6.25 17.66 -19.71
CA PHE A 168 -5.56 16.91 -20.76
C PHE A 168 -5.98 15.43 -20.78
N LEU A 169 -6.04 14.77 -19.64
CA LEU A 169 -6.46 13.36 -19.56
C LEU A 169 -7.90 13.17 -20.02
N ARG A 170 -8.78 14.13 -19.74
CA ARG A 170 -10.18 14.11 -20.18
C ARG A 170 -10.30 14.21 -21.69
N GLU A 171 -9.58 15.14 -22.34
CA GLU A 171 -9.61 15.26 -23.81
C GLU A 171 -8.91 14.07 -24.48
N ALA A 172 -7.81 13.57 -23.92
CA ALA A 172 -7.17 12.36 -24.42
C ALA A 172 -8.10 11.13 -24.31
N SER A 173 -8.85 11.01 -23.21
CA SER A 173 -9.86 9.95 -23.05
C SER A 173 -10.94 10.02 -24.11
N LYS A 174 -11.47 11.22 -24.42
CA LYS A 174 -12.44 11.42 -25.53
C LYS A 174 -11.85 11.00 -26.87
N TYR A 175 -10.61 11.42 -27.13
CA TYR A 175 -9.91 11.05 -28.36
C TYR A 175 -9.82 9.52 -28.52
N PHE A 176 -9.36 8.78 -27.50
CA PHE A 176 -9.22 7.33 -27.58
C PHE A 176 -10.56 6.59 -27.73
N ARG A 177 -11.65 7.11 -27.17
CA ARG A 177 -12.99 6.52 -27.34
C ARG A 177 -13.55 6.73 -28.75
N ASN A 178 -13.16 7.82 -29.40
CA ASN A 178 -13.63 8.16 -30.76
C ASN A 178 -12.76 7.55 -31.87
N CYS A 179 -11.61 6.94 -31.51
CA CYS A 179 -10.76 6.27 -32.48
C CYS A 179 -11.46 5.02 -33.04
N LYS A 180 -11.25 4.75 -34.33
CA LYS A 180 -11.69 3.49 -34.94
C LYS A 180 -10.98 2.31 -34.25
N GLU A 181 -11.70 1.21 -34.05
CA GLU A 181 -11.16 0.03 -33.36
C GLU A 181 -9.89 -0.51 -34.01
N GLU A 182 -9.80 -0.47 -35.33
CA GLU A 182 -8.63 -0.91 -36.10
C GLU A 182 -7.34 -0.13 -35.80
N THR A 183 -7.47 1.12 -35.28
CA THR A 183 -6.31 1.97 -34.96
C THR A 183 -5.79 1.79 -33.55
N LEU A 184 -6.54 1.14 -32.67
CA LEU A 184 -6.20 0.95 -31.26
C LEU A 184 -5.57 -0.44 -31.06
N HIS A 185 -4.25 -0.54 -31.23
CA HIS A 185 -3.55 -1.81 -31.03
C HIS A 185 -3.52 -2.25 -29.55
N THR A 186 -3.50 -3.56 -29.31
CA THR A 186 -3.49 -4.15 -27.95
C THR A 186 -2.34 -3.64 -27.08
N PHE A 187 -1.18 -3.37 -27.69
CA PHE A 187 -0.05 -2.75 -27.01
C PHE A 187 -0.38 -1.33 -26.53
N ASP A 188 -1.01 -0.49 -27.38
CA ASP A 188 -1.36 0.88 -27.05
C ASP A 188 -2.43 0.91 -25.95
N ILE A 189 -3.44 0.03 -26.01
CA ILE A 189 -4.44 -0.15 -24.94
C ILE A 189 -3.76 -0.39 -23.59
N SER A 190 -2.78 -1.31 -23.54
CA SER A 190 -2.06 -1.64 -22.31
C SER A 190 -1.26 -0.46 -21.76
N GLN A 191 -0.65 0.33 -22.64
CA GLN A 191 0.10 1.55 -22.27
C GLN A 191 -0.84 2.65 -21.75
N ILE A 192 -1.93 2.92 -22.46
CA ILE A 192 -2.95 3.89 -22.05
C ILE A 192 -3.50 3.54 -20.67
N ALA A 193 -3.96 2.29 -20.47
CA ALA A 193 -4.47 1.83 -19.18
C ALA A 193 -3.44 2.01 -18.05
N ASN A 194 -2.18 1.66 -18.30
CA ASN A 194 -1.10 1.82 -17.32
C ASN A 194 -0.81 3.28 -16.99
N CYS A 195 -0.85 4.19 -17.98
CA CYS A 195 -0.65 5.62 -17.75
C CYS A 195 -1.74 6.21 -16.88
N PHE A 196 -3.00 5.96 -17.21
CA PHE A 196 -4.15 6.40 -16.43
C PHE A 196 -4.08 5.87 -14.99
N ALA A 197 -3.71 4.60 -14.83
CA ALA A 197 -3.55 4.00 -13.51
C ALA A 197 -2.38 4.61 -12.72
N LYS A 198 -1.23 4.89 -13.34
CA LYS A 198 -0.10 5.55 -12.68
C LYS A 198 -0.48 6.93 -12.14
N LEU A 199 -1.23 7.70 -12.93
CA LEU A 199 -1.73 9.02 -12.58
C LEU A 199 -2.94 8.98 -11.63
N ASN A 200 -3.43 7.79 -11.28
CA ASN A 200 -4.61 7.58 -10.44
C ASN A 200 -5.87 8.29 -10.99
N TYR A 201 -6.00 8.35 -12.31
CA TYR A 201 -7.14 8.96 -13.00
C TYR A 201 -8.00 7.87 -13.65
N GLY A 202 -9.20 7.63 -13.09
CA GLY A 202 -10.12 6.60 -13.57
C GLY A 202 -11.22 7.21 -14.47
N ASP A 203 -11.24 6.85 -15.75
CA ASP A 203 -12.36 7.11 -16.66
C ASP A 203 -13.09 5.80 -16.96
N ALA A 204 -14.21 5.58 -16.27
CA ALA A 204 -14.97 4.34 -16.38
C ALA A 204 -15.50 4.08 -17.81
N THR A 205 -15.75 5.11 -18.60
CA THR A 205 -16.24 5.00 -19.97
C THR A 205 -15.14 4.55 -20.92
N LEU A 206 -13.96 5.14 -20.82
CA LEU A 206 -12.78 4.73 -21.58
C LEU A 206 -12.38 3.28 -21.23
N PHE A 207 -12.32 2.98 -19.94
CA PHE A 207 -11.93 1.63 -19.48
C PHE A 207 -12.92 0.55 -19.92
N ARG A 208 -14.21 0.85 -19.95
CA ARG A 208 -15.22 -0.09 -20.50
C ARG A 208 -15.04 -0.30 -21.99
N HIS A 209 -14.77 0.77 -22.76
CA HIS A 209 -14.49 0.68 -24.20
C HIS A 209 -13.25 -0.17 -24.48
N MET A 210 -12.14 0.08 -23.76
CA MET A 210 -10.92 -0.73 -23.85
C MET A 210 -11.14 -2.18 -23.41
N GLU A 211 -11.97 -2.42 -22.39
CA GLU A 211 -12.29 -3.76 -21.88
C GLU A 211 -12.93 -4.65 -22.96
N GLN A 212 -13.86 -4.11 -23.73
CA GLN A 212 -14.48 -4.83 -24.86
C GLN A 212 -13.41 -5.29 -25.85
N GLN A 213 -12.55 -4.39 -26.29
CA GLN A 213 -11.47 -4.69 -27.23
C GLN A 213 -10.42 -5.67 -26.68
N ILE A 214 -10.12 -5.58 -25.37
CA ILE A 214 -9.22 -6.54 -24.70
C ILE A 214 -9.83 -7.94 -24.74
N CYS A 215 -11.12 -8.08 -24.41
CA CYS A 215 -11.79 -9.38 -24.38
C CYS A 215 -11.88 -10.03 -25.77
N GLU A 216 -12.13 -9.23 -26.81
CA GLU A 216 -12.21 -9.71 -28.19
C GLU A 216 -10.84 -10.16 -28.74
N ARG A 217 -9.76 -9.49 -28.33
CA ARG A 217 -8.39 -9.73 -28.83
C ARG A 217 -7.44 -10.25 -27.76
N ILE A 218 -7.94 -11.06 -26.84
CA ILE A 218 -7.18 -11.52 -25.67
C ILE A 218 -5.94 -12.34 -26.05
N ASP A 219 -6.00 -13.12 -27.12
CA ASP A 219 -4.91 -13.98 -27.60
C ASP A 219 -3.77 -13.19 -28.29
N GLU A 220 -4.00 -11.93 -28.69
CA GLU A 220 -3.00 -11.03 -29.25
C GLU A 220 -2.14 -10.34 -28.19
N LEU A 221 -2.54 -10.43 -26.91
CA LEU A 221 -1.86 -9.75 -25.82
C LEU A 221 -0.52 -10.40 -25.48
N SER A 222 0.53 -9.59 -25.44
CA SER A 222 1.82 -10.01 -24.86
C SER A 222 1.71 -10.18 -23.33
N CYS A 223 2.63 -10.96 -22.74
CA CYS A 223 2.70 -11.12 -21.27
C CYS A 223 2.81 -9.77 -20.56
N GLN A 224 3.61 -8.85 -21.11
CA GLN A 224 3.72 -7.48 -20.58
C GLN A 224 2.40 -6.72 -20.66
N SER A 225 1.66 -6.83 -21.78
CA SER A 225 0.36 -6.18 -21.93
C SER A 225 -0.66 -6.72 -20.92
N ILE A 226 -0.73 -8.03 -20.75
CA ILE A 226 -1.59 -8.69 -19.74
C ILE A 226 -1.28 -8.17 -18.34
N SER A 227 0.00 -8.15 -17.96
CA SER A 227 0.47 -7.68 -16.64
C SER A 227 0.11 -6.20 -16.41
N ASN A 228 0.32 -5.34 -17.41
CA ASN A 228 -0.01 -3.92 -17.34
C ASN A 228 -1.53 -3.70 -17.19
N ILE A 229 -2.35 -4.42 -17.96
CA ILE A 229 -3.81 -4.35 -17.89
C ILE A 229 -4.30 -4.83 -16.52
N CYS A 230 -3.86 -5.99 -16.03
CA CYS A 230 -4.20 -6.48 -14.69
C CYS A 230 -3.90 -5.44 -13.60
N ASN A 231 -2.69 -4.86 -13.64
CA ASN A 231 -2.28 -3.86 -12.67
C ASN A 231 -3.11 -2.58 -12.77
N ALA A 232 -3.35 -2.06 -13.99
CA ALA A 232 -4.09 -0.84 -14.22
C ALA A 232 -5.54 -0.94 -13.75
N TYR A 233 -6.27 -1.94 -14.21
CA TYR A 233 -7.67 -2.14 -13.86
C TYR A 233 -7.86 -2.39 -12.36
N SER A 234 -7.00 -3.20 -11.75
CA SER A 234 -7.05 -3.44 -10.30
C SER A 234 -6.70 -2.23 -9.45
N LYS A 235 -5.78 -1.36 -9.92
CA LYS A 235 -5.38 -0.16 -9.20
C LYS A 235 -6.50 0.88 -9.17
N LEU A 236 -7.23 1.03 -10.27
CA LEU A 236 -8.36 1.95 -10.39
C LEU A 236 -9.69 1.34 -9.90
N SER A 237 -9.69 0.08 -9.49
CA SER A 237 -10.89 -0.67 -9.10
C SER A 237 -11.93 -0.71 -10.23
N LEU A 238 -11.46 -0.78 -11.47
CA LEU A 238 -12.26 -0.90 -12.68
C LEU A 238 -12.20 -2.33 -13.21
N GLY A 239 -13.01 -2.61 -14.24
CA GLY A 239 -13.08 -3.91 -14.90
C GLY A 239 -14.17 -4.83 -14.36
N SER A 240 -14.81 -5.52 -15.30
CA SER A 240 -15.85 -6.49 -15.01
C SER A 240 -15.28 -7.83 -14.53
N THR A 241 -16.16 -8.69 -14.04
CA THR A 241 -15.80 -10.08 -13.73
C THR A 241 -15.34 -10.82 -14.97
N THR A 242 -15.97 -10.53 -16.11
CA THR A 242 -15.69 -11.14 -17.41
C THR A 242 -14.25 -10.84 -17.86
N LEU A 243 -13.80 -9.58 -17.75
CA LEU A 243 -12.43 -9.21 -18.07
C LEU A 243 -11.42 -10.03 -17.26
N TYR A 244 -11.60 -10.09 -15.93
CA TYR A 244 -10.67 -10.84 -15.08
C TYR A 244 -10.69 -12.35 -15.35
N ASP A 245 -11.85 -12.91 -15.74
CA ASP A 245 -11.95 -14.31 -16.12
C ASP A 245 -11.24 -14.61 -17.45
N HIS A 246 -11.30 -13.70 -18.44
CA HIS A 246 -10.53 -13.81 -19.69
C HIS A 246 -9.02 -13.66 -19.46
N LEU A 247 -8.62 -12.64 -18.68
CA LEU A 247 -7.20 -12.43 -18.36
C LEU A 247 -6.61 -13.63 -17.61
N ILE A 248 -7.35 -14.27 -16.70
CA ILE A 248 -6.85 -15.45 -15.98
C ILE A 248 -6.61 -16.64 -16.90
N LYS A 249 -7.50 -16.84 -17.89
CA LYS A 249 -7.33 -17.88 -18.91
C LYS A 249 -6.04 -17.64 -19.73
N ALA A 250 -5.84 -16.39 -20.18
CA ALA A 250 -4.64 -16.01 -20.91
C ALA A 250 -3.35 -16.16 -20.08
N VAL A 251 -3.41 -15.80 -18.79
CA VAL A 251 -2.28 -15.99 -17.84
C VAL A 251 -1.99 -17.48 -17.68
N THR A 252 -3.01 -18.30 -17.45
CA THR A 252 -2.82 -19.74 -17.23
C THR A 252 -2.23 -20.44 -18.46
N LYS A 253 -2.64 -20.04 -19.67
CA LYS A 253 -2.14 -20.56 -20.96
C LYS A 253 -0.65 -20.25 -21.15
N ASN A 254 -0.15 -19.11 -20.62
CA ASN A 254 1.20 -18.61 -20.86
C ASN A 254 2.07 -18.57 -19.59
N LEU A 255 1.76 -19.34 -18.56
CA LEU A 255 2.30 -19.22 -17.21
C LEU A 255 3.83 -19.17 -17.14
N GLN A 256 4.51 -19.96 -17.95
CA GLN A 256 5.97 -20.05 -18.01
C GLN A 256 6.66 -18.91 -18.79
N LYS A 257 5.89 -18.08 -19.50
CA LYS A 257 6.43 -16.99 -20.34
C LYS A 257 6.51 -15.65 -19.59
N PHE A 258 5.88 -15.55 -18.43
CA PHE A 258 5.90 -14.32 -17.62
C PHE A 258 7.23 -14.19 -16.89
N ASN A 259 7.78 -12.97 -16.92
CA ASN A 259 8.93 -12.63 -16.10
C ASN A 259 8.53 -12.32 -14.64
N GLU A 260 9.51 -12.17 -13.76
CA GLU A 260 9.33 -12.01 -12.31
C GLU A 260 8.47 -10.80 -11.96
N GLN A 261 8.70 -9.66 -12.63
CA GLN A 261 7.93 -8.43 -12.42
C GLN A 261 6.47 -8.58 -12.87
N GLU A 262 6.25 -9.24 -14.00
CA GLU A 262 4.91 -9.50 -14.53
C GLU A 262 4.12 -10.41 -13.60
N ILE A 263 4.74 -11.47 -13.08
CA ILE A 263 4.15 -12.37 -12.08
C ILE A 263 3.74 -11.59 -10.82
N ALA A 264 4.64 -10.79 -10.26
CA ALA A 264 4.36 -10.00 -9.07
C ALA A 264 3.22 -9.02 -9.28
N ASN A 265 3.16 -8.34 -10.43
CA ASN A 265 2.09 -7.42 -10.80
C ASN A 265 0.73 -8.14 -10.92
N ILE A 266 0.69 -9.28 -11.61
CA ILE A 266 -0.53 -10.07 -11.81
C ILE A 266 -1.07 -10.54 -10.45
N LEU A 267 -0.24 -11.18 -9.62
CA LEU A 267 -0.66 -11.67 -8.30
C LEU A 267 -1.16 -10.53 -7.39
N ASN A 268 -0.45 -9.39 -7.38
CA ASN A 268 -0.88 -8.22 -6.63
C ASN A 268 -2.21 -7.65 -7.15
N ALA A 269 -2.43 -7.64 -8.47
CA ALA A 269 -3.67 -7.20 -9.08
C ALA A 269 -4.85 -8.09 -8.64
N TYR A 270 -4.73 -9.40 -8.76
CA TYR A 270 -5.79 -10.33 -8.35
C TYR A 270 -6.05 -10.31 -6.85
N ALA A 271 -5.02 -10.09 -6.04
CA ALA A 271 -5.17 -9.90 -4.60
C ALA A 271 -5.98 -8.64 -4.24
N LYS A 272 -5.91 -7.57 -5.05
CA LYS A 272 -6.71 -6.34 -4.87
C LYS A 272 -8.17 -6.55 -5.27
N VAL A 273 -8.41 -7.28 -6.35
CA VAL A 273 -9.78 -7.59 -6.82
C VAL A 273 -10.55 -8.46 -5.81
N GLY A 274 -9.83 -9.19 -4.94
CA GLY A 274 -10.41 -9.83 -3.75
C GLY A 274 -11.29 -11.04 -4.00
N LYS A 275 -11.30 -11.62 -5.22
CA LYS A 275 -12.16 -12.76 -5.55
C LYS A 275 -11.48 -14.07 -5.14
N LYS A 276 -11.99 -14.73 -4.12
CA LYS A 276 -11.57 -16.08 -3.70
C LYS A 276 -11.60 -17.10 -4.85
N LYS A 277 -12.45 -16.88 -5.85
CA LYS A 277 -12.59 -17.67 -7.08
C LYS A 277 -11.24 -17.88 -7.81
N HIS A 278 -10.31 -16.94 -7.68
CA HIS A 278 -9.04 -16.94 -8.42
C HIS A 278 -7.83 -17.44 -7.63
N SER A 279 -8.06 -18.09 -6.48
CA SER A 279 -6.97 -18.64 -5.64
C SER A 279 -6.09 -19.66 -6.37
N HIS A 280 -6.64 -20.40 -7.34
CA HIS A 280 -5.89 -21.37 -8.16
C HIS A 280 -4.71 -20.73 -8.92
N LEU A 281 -4.82 -19.45 -9.31
CA LEU A 281 -3.73 -18.73 -9.98
C LEU A 281 -2.47 -18.67 -9.11
N PHE A 282 -2.66 -18.41 -7.82
CA PHE A 282 -1.55 -18.36 -6.86
C PHE A 282 -0.91 -19.74 -6.69
N VAL A 283 -1.73 -20.79 -6.61
CA VAL A 283 -1.25 -22.16 -6.48
C VAL A 283 -0.42 -22.56 -7.70
N ASN A 284 -0.84 -22.15 -8.90
CA ASN A 284 -0.13 -22.45 -10.14
C ASN A 284 1.22 -21.72 -10.27
N PHE A 285 1.33 -20.47 -9.78
CA PHE A 285 2.58 -19.73 -9.81
C PHE A 285 3.56 -20.09 -8.69
N LEU A 286 3.08 -20.57 -7.53
CA LEU A 286 3.94 -20.82 -6.37
C LEU A 286 5.12 -21.77 -6.64
N PRO A 287 4.97 -22.91 -7.36
CA PRO A 287 6.13 -23.77 -7.68
C PRO A 287 7.20 -23.02 -8.47
N HIS A 288 6.80 -22.30 -9.51
CA HIS A 288 7.69 -21.51 -10.34
C HIS A 288 8.41 -20.40 -9.58
N ILE A 289 7.67 -19.69 -8.69
CA ILE A 289 8.25 -18.66 -7.83
C ILE A 289 9.26 -19.27 -6.85
N CYS A 290 8.95 -20.43 -6.25
CA CYS A 290 9.86 -21.09 -5.33
C CYS A 290 11.13 -21.60 -6.00
N GLU A 291 11.04 -22.10 -7.22
CA GLU A 291 12.18 -22.57 -8.01
C GLU A 291 13.12 -21.42 -8.41
N LYS A 292 12.53 -20.27 -8.77
CA LYS A 292 13.28 -19.11 -9.30
C LYS A 292 13.39 -17.94 -8.32
N ILE A 293 13.26 -18.19 -7.02
CA ILE A 293 13.14 -17.13 -6.01
C ILE A 293 14.29 -16.11 -6.07
N ASP A 294 15.49 -16.52 -6.40
CA ASP A 294 16.70 -15.66 -6.43
C ASP A 294 16.73 -14.72 -7.66
N LEU A 295 15.87 -14.94 -8.66
CA LEU A 295 15.74 -14.06 -9.83
C LEU A 295 14.83 -12.86 -9.56
N PHE A 296 13.93 -12.97 -8.59
CA PHE A 296 13.02 -11.88 -8.20
C PHE A 296 13.77 -10.76 -7.48
N LYS A 297 13.34 -9.52 -7.73
CA LYS A 297 13.79 -8.39 -6.93
C LYS A 297 13.11 -8.38 -5.55
N PRO A 298 13.75 -7.79 -4.53
CA PRO A 298 13.15 -7.72 -3.18
C PRO A 298 11.73 -7.15 -3.16
N VAL A 299 11.47 -6.06 -3.88
CA VAL A 299 10.14 -5.45 -3.99
C VAL A 299 9.09 -6.40 -4.57
N GLU A 300 9.47 -7.22 -5.56
CA GLU A 300 8.58 -8.20 -6.20
C GLU A 300 8.20 -9.31 -5.21
N MET A 301 9.17 -9.82 -4.44
CA MET A 301 8.92 -10.81 -3.39
C MET A 301 8.01 -10.26 -2.27
N VAL A 302 8.20 -8.99 -1.87
CA VAL A 302 7.30 -8.32 -0.92
C VAL A 302 5.89 -8.20 -1.48
N MET A 303 5.75 -7.85 -2.77
CA MET A 303 4.45 -7.77 -3.44
C MET A 303 3.74 -9.12 -3.47
N ILE A 304 4.44 -10.22 -3.79
CA ILE A 304 3.91 -11.58 -3.81
C ILE A 304 3.48 -12.02 -2.41
N ALA A 305 4.34 -11.82 -1.40
CA ALA A 305 4.02 -12.15 -0.01
C ALA A 305 2.77 -11.38 0.49
N ASN A 306 2.66 -10.10 0.16
CA ASN A 306 1.49 -9.28 0.48
C ASN A 306 0.22 -9.74 -0.26
N ALA A 307 0.36 -10.16 -1.52
CA ALA A 307 -0.75 -10.69 -2.30
C ALA A 307 -1.28 -12.02 -1.69
N LEU A 308 -0.39 -12.94 -1.33
CA LEU A 308 -0.74 -14.18 -0.62
C LEU A 308 -1.46 -13.89 0.71
N SER A 309 -0.97 -12.90 1.46
CA SER A 309 -1.56 -12.47 2.73
C SER A 309 -2.99 -11.95 2.54
N LYS A 310 -3.25 -11.10 1.54
CA LYS A 310 -4.59 -10.59 1.21
C LYS A 310 -5.56 -11.69 0.81
N CYS A 311 -5.07 -12.70 0.08
CA CYS A 311 -5.86 -13.86 -0.33
C CYS A 311 -5.98 -14.93 0.78
N ARG A 312 -5.29 -14.77 1.93
CA ARG A 312 -5.20 -15.74 3.02
C ARG A 312 -4.67 -17.11 2.57
N LEU A 313 -3.75 -17.11 1.63
CA LEU A 313 -3.10 -18.30 1.11
C LEU A 313 -1.73 -18.49 1.75
N PHE A 314 -1.64 -19.47 2.65
CA PHE A 314 -0.39 -19.81 3.33
C PHE A 314 0.31 -20.98 2.64
N SER A 315 1.59 -20.80 2.32
CA SER A 315 2.47 -21.87 1.82
C SER A 315 3.72 -21.96 2.70
N LYS A 316 3.86 -23.06 3.44
CA LYS A 316 5.02 -23.29 4.32
C LYS A 316 6.34 -23.22 3.54
N THR A 317 6.40 -23.87 2.38
CA THR A 317 7.59 -23.88 1.50
C THR A 317 7.98 -22.47 1.07
N PHE A 318 7.01 -21.69 0.55
CA PHE A 318 7.27 -20.32 0.12
C PHE A 318 7.77 -19.44 1.27
N PHE A 319 7.13 -19.47 2.45
CA PHE A 319 7.53 -18.64 3.59
C PHE A 319 8.89 -19.05 4.18
N SER A 320 9.26 -20.34 4.13
CA SER A 320 10.61 -20.80 4.51
C SER A 320 11.68 -20.25 3.57
N LEU A 321 11.44 -20.32 2.26
CA LEU A 321 12.35 -19.78 1.24
C LEU A 321 12.42 -18.25 1.30
N LEU A 322 11.27 -17.59 1.48
CA LEU A 322 11.18 -16.14 1.64
C LEU A 322 12.02 -15.65 2.83
N GLY A 323 11.98 -16.35 3.97
CA GLY A 323 12.80 -16.00 5.14
C GLY A 323 14.29 -15.96 4.79
N ASN A 324 14.81 -17.02 4.15
CA ASN A 324 16.20 -17.09 3.71
C ASN A 324 16.55 -16.01 2.66
N TYR A 325 15.63 -15.77 1.70
CA TYR A 325 15.79 -14.74 0.69
C TYR A 325 15.91 -13.34 1.30
N ILE A 326 15.04 -13.02 2.26
CA ILE A 326 15.03 -11.71 2.93
C ILE A 326 16.31 -11.50 3.73
N TRP A 327 16.83 -12.52 4.43
CA TRP A 327 18.10 -12.41 5.14
C TRP A 327 19.25 -12.03 4.22
N ARG A 328 19.34 -12.65 3.05
CA ARG A 328 20.38 -12.37 2.03
C ARG A 328 20.22 -10.97 1.39
N ASN A 329 19.00 -10.45 1.30
CA ASN A 329 18.69 -9.20 0.63
C ASN A 329 18.27 -8.06 1.60
N ALA A 330 18.55 -8.20 2.90
CA ALA A 330 18.04 -7.31 3.94
C ALA A 330 18.40 -5.81 3.72
N ASP A 331 19.58 -5.53 3.17
CA ASP A 331 20.06 -4.17 2.91
C ASP A 331 19.41 -3.50 1.69
N ARG A 332 18.82 -4.30 0.81
CA ARG A 332 18.15 -3.84 -0.42
C ARG A 332 16.68 -3.49 -0.22
N LEU A 333 16.11 -3.83 0.95
CA LEU A 333 14.72 -3.55 1.29
C LEU A 333 14.58 -2.14 1.88
N GLU A 334 13.52 -1.44 1.44
CA GLU A 334 13.15 -0.15 1.99
C GLU A 334 12.32 -0.29 3.29
N PRO A 335 12.31 0.74 4.17
CA PRO A 335 11.53 0.70 5.42
C PRO A 335 10.03 0.41 5.21
N SER A 336 9.45 0.87 4.10
CA SER A 336 8.06 0.58 3.71
C SER A 336 7.83 -0.89 3.41
N GLU A 337 8.81 -1.57 2.81
CA GLU A 337 8.75 -2.99 2.47
C GLU A 337 8.86 -3.86 3.72
N TRP A 338 9.70 -3.46 4.70
CA TRP A 338 9.76 -4.08 6.01
C TRP A 338 8.43 -4.00 6.76
N ALA A 339 7.74 -2.85 6.69
CA ALA A 339 6.42 -2.71 7.29
C ALA A 339 5.37 -3.63 6.65
N ILE A 340 5.40 -3.78 5.33
CA ILE A 340 4.54 -4.72 4.60
C ILE A 340 4.83 -6.15 5.03
N LEU A 341 6.09 -6.55 5.08
CA LEU A 341 6.50 -7.90 5.51
C LEU A 341 6.08 -8.19 6.95
N ALA A 342 6.27 -7.24 7.88
CA ALA A 342 5.79 -7.38 9.25
C ALA A 342 4.29 -7.68 9.30
N ASN A 343 3.49 -6.94 8.51
CA ASN A 343 2.06 -7.16 8.43
C ASN A 343 1.68 -8.51 7.78
N VAL A 344 2.45 -8.97 6.80
CA VAL A 344 2.29 -10.31 6.18
C VAL A 344 2.51 -11.40 7.23
N TYR A 345 3.61 -11.35 7.97
CA TYR A 345 3.89 -12.30 9.04
C TYR A 345 2.80 -12.27 10.13
N ALA A 346 2.36 -11.08 10.50
CA ALA A 346 1.26 -10.92 11.44
C ALA A 346 -0.06 -11.50 10.91
N SER A 347 -0.36 -11.38 9.62
CA SER A 347 -1.61 -11.89 9.04
C SER A 347 -1.70 -13.41 9.12
N PHE A 348 -0.59 -14.12 9.00
CA PHE A 348 -0.48 -15.56 9.11
C PHE A 348 -0.09 -16.06 10.52
N ASN A 349 -0.05 -15.14 11.49
CA ASN A 349 0.33 -15.43 12.87
C ASN A 349 1.74 -16.07 13.01
N LEU A 350 2.67 -15.67 12.14
CA LEU A 350 4.06 -16.14 12.14
C LEU A 350 4.87 -15.28 13.13
N ARG A 351 5.02 -15.77 14.35
CA ARG A 351 5.78 -15.11 15.42
C ARG A 351 7.25 -15.51 15.38
N ASP A 352 7.99 -14.98 14.38
CA ASP A 352 9.44 -15.16 14.26
C ASP A 352 10.19 -13.99 14.90
N LEU A 353 10.69 -14.18 16.12
CA LEU A 353 11.38 -13.13 16.87
C LEU A 353 12.69 -12.68 16.22
N LYS A 354 13.42 -13.59 15.55
CA LYS A 354 14.65 -13.24 14.83
C LYS A 354 14.35 -12.31 13.67
N PHE A 355 13.30 -12.63 12.93
CA PHE A 355 12.83 -11.80 11.83
C PHE A 355 12.38 -10.41 12.30
N PHE A 356 11.61 -10.33 13.39
CA PHE A 356 11.18 -9.04 13.95
C PHE A 356 12.34 -8.23 14.56
N TYR A 357 13.36 -8.88 15.09
CA TYR A 357 14.61 -8.21 15.49
C TYR A 357 15.33 -7.58 14.28
N LEU A 358 15.39 -8.29 13.15
CA LEU A 358 15.95 -7.76 11.91
C LEU A 358 15.15 -6.56 11.39
N ILE A 359 13.81 -6.64 11.39
CA ILE A 359 12.93 -5.50 11.05
C ILE A 359 13.25 -4.29 11.93
N ARG A 360 13.32 -4.46 13.25
CA ARG A 360 13.69 -3.40 14.19
C ARG A 360 14.98 -2.71 13.76
N LYS A 361 16.05 -3.48 13.56
CA LYS A 361 17.37 -2.96 13.18
C LYS A 361 17.27 -2.15 11.88
N LYS A 362 16.73 -2.74 10.81
CA LYS A 362 16.69 -2.12 9.48
C LYS A 362 15.76 -0.92 9.39
N VAL A 363 14.67 -0.93 10.15
CA VAL A 363 13.74 0.20 10.22
C VAL A 363 14.32 1.34 11.05
N SER A 364 14.96 1.05 12.21
CA SER A 364 15.54 2.11 13.06
C SER A 364 16.62 2.91 12.34
N ASP A 365 17.46 2.24 11.54
CA ASP A 365 18.54 2.90 10.79
C ASP A 365 18.03 3.92 9.75
N ARG A 366 16.82 3.70 9.19
CA ARG A 366 16.23 4.52 8.13
C ARG A 366 14.80 4.96 8.45
N GLU A 367 14.48 5.17 9.71
CA GLU A 367 13.12 5.51 10.21
C GLU A 367 12.53 6.76 9.55
N HIS A 368 13.37 7.74 9.17
CA HIS A 368 12.92 8.97 8.51
C HIS A 368 12.21 8.71 7.16
N LEU A 369 12.52 7.61 6.48
CA LEU A 369 11.91 7.19 5.21
C LEU A 369 10.55 6.49 5.40
N LEU A 370 10.14 6.16 6.64
CA LEU A 370 8.85 5.53 6.88
C LEU A 370 7.71 6.49 6.59
N GLN A 371 6.84 6.09 5.67
CA GLN A 371 5.57 6.76 5.42
C GLN A 371 4.59 6.55 6.58
N HIS A 372 3.65 7.48 6.73
CA HIS A 372 2.71 7.53 7.85
C HIS A 372 1.90 6.23 8.03
N GLY A 373 1.36 5.68 6.96
CA GLY A 373 0.60 4.41 7.00
C GLY A 373 1.46 3.20 7.39
N ASN A 374 2.75 3.21 7.06
CA ASN A 374 3.66 2.11 7.37
C ASN A 374 4.00 2.03 8.86
N VAL A 375 4.02 3.17 9.56
CA VAL A 375 4.17 3.20 11.03
C VAL A 375 2.99 2.47 11.70
N ALA A 376 1.76 2.80 11.30
CA ALA A 376 0.57 2.13 11.83
C ALA A 376 0.55 0.63 11.51
N MET A 377 1.03 0.24 10.32
CA MET A 377 1.13 -1.16 9.90
C MET A 377 2.16 -1.95 10.71
N LEU A 378 3.33 -1.35 11.00
CA LEU A 378 4.33 -1.94 11.89
C LEU A 378 3.78 -2.15 13.29
N LEU A 379 3.21 -1.11 13.90
CA LEU A 379 2.61 -1.21 15.23
C LEU A 379 1.54 -2.30 15.27
N HIS A 380 0.71 -2.39 14.20
CA HIS A 380 -0.30 -3.43 14.09
C HIS A 380 0.32 -4.83 14.08
N ALA A 381 1.41 -5.02 13.35
CA ALA A 381 2.09 -6.31 13.30
C ALA A 381 2.66 -6.71 14.66
N PHE A 382 3.36 -5.80 15.34
CA PHE A 382 3.88 -6.03 16.69
C PHE A 382 2.76 -6.30 17.70
N GLY A 383 1.68 -5.50 17.66
CA GLY A 383 0.53 -5.67 18.54
C GLY A 383 -0.24 -6.97 18.30
N LYS A 384 -0.43 -7.38 17.05
CA LYS A 384 -1.15 -8.61 16.71
C LYS A 384 -0.38 -9.87 17.10
N LEU A 385 0.95 -9.85 17.00
CA LEU A 385 1.81 -10.98 17.39
C LEU A 385 2.25 -10.91 18.86
N HIS A 386 1.80 -9.92 19.63
CA HIS A 386 2.22 -9.67 20.99
C HIS A 386 3.75 -9.65 21.17
N ILE A 387 4.44 -8.98 20.22
CA ILE A 387 5.90 -8.76 20.28
C ILE A 387 6.13 -7.44 21.00
N ARG A 388 6.46 -7.52 22.29
CA ARG A 388 6.64 -6.36 23.18
C ARG A 388 8.09 -5.90 23.14
N ASP A 389 8.50 -5.23 22.06
CA ASP A 389 9.78 -4.50 22.00
C ASP A 389 9.54 -3.06 22.45
N GLU A 390 9.58 -2.87 23.77
CA GLU A 390 9.20 -1.60 24.40
C GLU A 390 10.07 -0.44 23.91
N ALA A 391 11.39 -0.62 23.89
CA ALA A 391 12.31 0.42 23.46
C ALA A 391 12.06 0.86 22.01
N PHE A 392 11.88 -0.09 21.10
CA PHE A 392 11.60 0.21 19.70
C PHE A 392 10.25 0.91 19.52
N VAL A 393 9.18 0.34 20.09
CA VAL A 393 7.82 0.86 19.91
C VAL A 393 7.68 2.25 20.51
N ILE A 394 8.16 2.48 21.74
CA ILE A 394 8.06 3.78 22.41
C ILE A 394 8.86 4.84 21.64
N ASN A 395 10.07 4.53 21.21
CA ASN A 395 10.89 5.46 20.44
C ASN A 395 10.23 5.80 19.09
N LEU A 396 9.75 4.80 18.36
CA LEU A 396 9.03 4.99 17.09
C LEU A 396 7.81 5.89 17.27
N VAL A 397 6.99 5.64 18.28
CA VAL A 397 5.78 6.42 18.55
C VAL A 397 6.11 7.85 18.97
N LYS A 398 7.11 8.05 19.83
CA LYS A 398 7.56 9.40 20.25
C LYS A 398 8.08 10.23 19.09
N ARG A 399 8.96 9.66 18.25
CA ARG A 399 9.55 10.35 17.09
C ARG A 399 8.51 10.65 16.02
N LYS A 400 7.54 9.76 15.83
CA LYS A 400 6.50 9.88 14.80
C LYS A 400 5.18 10.47 15.32
N LYS A 401 5.13 11.07 16.53
CA LYS A 401 3.89 11.64 17.08
C LYS A 401 3.22 12.68 16.18
N HIS A 402 4.01 13.42 15.40
CA HIS A 402 3.52 14.46 14.48
C HIS A 402 2.67 13.92 13.33
N ILE A 403 2.82 12.62 12.98
CA ILE A 403 2.05 12.03 11.88
C ILE A 403 0.60 11.71 12.24
N ILE A 404 0.25 11.67 13.53
CA ILE A 404 -1.08 11.24 14.00
C ILE A 404 -2.19 12.04 13.34
N GLY A 405 -2.02 13.35 13.19
CA GLY A 405 -2.99 14.24 12.55
C GLY A 405 -3.23 13.95 11.06
N SER A 406 -2.24 13.43 10.37
CA SER A 406 -2.31 13.09 8.93
C SER A 406 -2.78 11.66 8.63
N LEU A 407 -2.93 10.81 9.66
CA LEU A 407 -3.42 9.45 9.47
C LEU A 407 -4.90 9.45 9.06
N ASP A 408 -5.25 8.57 8.14
CA ASP A 408 -6.63 8.27 7.80
C ASP A 408 -7.31 7.42 8.91
N SER A 409 -8.61 7.25 8.84
CA SER A 409 -9.40 6.53 9.85
C SER A 409 -8.93 5.09 10.05
N ARG A 410 -8.53 4.41 8.98
CA ARG A 410 -8.03 3.04 9.05
C ARG A 410 -6.70 2.97 9.80
N ASN A 411 -5.74 3.82 9.45
CA ASN A 411 -4.43 3.83 10.09
C ASN A 411 -4.50 4.35 11.53
N LEU A 412 -5.39 5.31 11.85
CA LEU A 412 -5.69 5.73 13.23
C LEU A 412 -6.23 4.55 14.06
N THR A 413 -7.14 3.76 13.50
CA THR A 413 -7.65 2.55 14.18
C THR A 413 -6.54 1.55 14.47
N LEU A 414 -5.72 1.23 13.45
CA LEU A 414 -4.59 0.30 13.62
C LEU A 414 -3.62 0.81 14.68
N PHE A 415 -3.29 2.08 14.64
CA PHE A 415 -2.37 2.71 15.59
C PHE A 415 -2.90 2.62 17.02
N TYR A 416 -4.13 3.10 17.27
CA TYR A 416 -4.77 3.11 18.57
C TYR A 416 -4.90 1.71 19.16
N VAL A 417 -5.52 0.78 18.42
CA VAL A 417 -5.75 -0.60 18.86
C VAL A 417 -4.44 -1.34 19.15
N SER A 418 -3.39 -1.06 18.37
CA SER A 418 -2.10 -1.74 18.54
C SER A 418 -1.37 -1.31 19.80
N LEU A 419 -1.39 -0.02 20.13
CA LEU A 419 -0.79 0.47 21.37
C LEU A 419 -1.44 -0.17 22.60
N ILE A 420 -2.76 -0.31 22.58
CA ILE A 420 -3.50 -0.96 23.67
C ILE A 420 -3.13 -2.45 23.78
N LYS A 421 -3.10 -3.17 22.65
CA LYS A 421 -2.72 -4.60 22.62
C LYS A 421 -1.29 -4.85 23.10
N LEU A 422 -0.38 -3.93 22.83
CA LEU A 422 1.00 -4.02 23.29
C LEU A 422 1.11 -3.78 24.80
N ASN A 423 0.17 -3.06 25.39
CA ASN A 423 0.12 -2.73 26.81
C ASN A 423 1.48 -2.21 27.31
N LEU A 424 1.99 -1.18 26.68
CA LEU A 424 3.26 -0.52 27.01
C LEU A 424 3.00 0.82 27.68
N SER A 425 3.97 1.31 28.44
CA SER A 425 3.91 2.62 29.10
C SER A 425 4.06 3.76 28.10
N ILE A 426 3.01 4.01 27.32
CA ILE A 426 2.96 5.08 26.31
C ILE A 426 2.63 6.41 26.99
N PRO A 427 3.32 7.53 26.63
CA PRO A 427 3.00 8.84 27.17
C PRO A 427 1.55 9.24 26.91
N MET A 428 0.90 9.80 27.95
CA MET A 428 -0.51 10.22 27.90
C MET A 428 -0.82 11.22 26.79
N GLU A 429 0.14 12.10 26.48
CA GLU A 429 0.05 13.08 25.40
C GLU A 429 -0.29 12.40 24.04
N ILE A 430 0.28 11.23 23.80
CA ILE A 430 0.06 10.48 22.55
C ILE A 430 -1.37 9.94 22.49
N PHE A 431 -1.88 9.39 23.59
CA PHE A 431 -3.27 8.96 23.67
C PHE A 431 -4.25 10.14 23.56
N ALA A 432 -3.95 11.28 24.17
CA ALA A 432 -4.76 12.49 24.06
C ALA A 432 -4.84 12.97 22.59
N ASN A 433 -3.70 12.99 21.89
CA ASN A 433 -3.64 13.37 20.48
C ASN A 433 -4.40 12.36 19.59
N LEU A 434 -4.26 11.05 19.81
CA LEU A 434 -5.02 10.03 19.11
C LEU A 434 -6.52 10.20 19.31
N LYS A 435 -6.99 10.40 20.54
CA LYS A 435 -8.40 10.62 20.87
C LYS A 435 -8.95 11.84 20.16
N LEU A 436 -8.21 12.97 20.19
CA LEU A 436 -8.62 14.21 19.51
C LEU A 436 -8.80 13.98 18.00
N ASN A 437 -7.82 13.32 17.36
CA ASN A 437 -7.90 13.03 15.92
C ASN A 437 -8.98 11.99 15.57
N ILE A 438 -9.25 11.01 16.43
CA ILE A 438 -10.35 10.09 16.25
C ILE A 438 -11.68 10.85 16.35
N SER A 439 -11.85 11.69 17.39
CA SER A 439 -13.08 12.46 17.60
C SER A 439 -13.39 13.43 16.47
N SER A 440 -12.37 14.11 15.92
CA SER A 440 -12.54 15.06 14.81
C SER A 440 -12.93 14.40 13.48
N LYS A 441 -12.67 13.11 13.32
CA LYS A 441 -12.88 12.35 12.07
C LYS A 441 -13.93 11.23 12.23
N LEU A 442 -14.73 11.21 13.29
CA LEU A 442 -15.62 10.09 13.64
C LEU A 442 -16.48 9.58 12.47
N HIS A 443 -17.03 10.48 11.67
CA HIS A 443 -17.91 10.13 10.54
C HIS A 443 -17.19 9.39 9.39
N THR A 444 -15.87 9.47 9.35
CA THR A 444 -15.06 8.80 8.30
C THR A 444 -14.72 7.35 8.63
N PHE A 445 -14.93 6.92 9.88
CA PHE A 445 -14.64 5.56 10.31
C PHE A 445 -15.75 4.58 9.89
N THR A 446 -15.35 3.35 9.57
CA THR A 446 -16.30 2.23 9.40
C THR A 446 -16.81 1.76 10.75
N ASP A 447 -18.00 1.14 10.77
CA ASP A 447 -18.60 0.63 12.03
C ASP A 447 -17.68 -0.37 12.73
N LEU A 448 -17.04 -1.26 11.96
CA LEU A 448 -16.06 -2.22 12.52
C LEU A 448 -14.85 -1.51 13.18
N ALA A 449 -14.37 -0.43 12.61
CA ALA A 449 -13.29 0.36 13.18
C ALA A 449 -13.72 1.03 14.49
N LEU A 450 -14.90 1.64 14.51
CA LEU A 450 -15.47 2.27 15.70
C LEU A 450 -15.68 1.26 16.83
N VAL A 451 -16.26 0.10 16.54
CA VAL A 451 -16.43 -0.96 17.54
C VAL A 451 -15.07 -1.46 18.04
N SER A 452 -14.07 -1.60 17.16
CA SER A 452 -12.73 -2.02 17.57
C SER A 452 -12.03 -1.00 18.48
N ILE A 453 -12.25 0.29 18.27
CA ILE A 453 -11.76 1.37 19.13
C ILE A 453 -12.43 1.28 20.50
N CYS A 454 -13.77 1.21 20.57
CA CYS A 454 -14.52 1.06 21.83
C CYS A 454 -14.08 -0.18 22.59
N TYR A 455 -14.08 -1.34 21.94
CA TYR A 455 -13.66 -2.60 22.52
C TYR A 455 -12.24 -2.53 23.11
N SER A 456 -11.29 -1.97 22.34
CA SER A 456 -9.92 -1.84 22.82
C SER A 456 -9.81 -0.87 24.00
N SER A 457 -10.60 0.22 24.00
CA SER A 457 -10.62 1.20 25.08
C SER A 457 -11.00 0.56 26.43
N MET A 458 -11.81 -0.50 26.41
CA MET A 458 -12.22 -1.20 27.65
C MET A 458 -11.06 -1.89 28.39
N PHE A 459 -9.92 -2.07 27.73
CA PHE A 459 -8.71 -2.67 28.35
C PHE A 459 -7.73 -1.61 28.86
N LEU A 460 -8.04 -0.32 28.75
CA LEU A 460 -7.25 0.75 29.35
C LEU A 460 -7.62 0.91 30.84
N SER A 461 -6.66 1.23 31.68
CA SER A 461 -6.88 1.52 33.09
C SER A 461 -7.86 2.68 33.32
N TYR A 462 -7.91 3.61 32.39
CA TYR A 462 -8.95 4.63 32.30
C TYR A 462 -9.24 4.88 30.82
N PHE A 463 -10.49 4.93 30.48
CA PHE A 463 -10.94 5.23 29.13
C PHE A 463 -11.75 6.53 29.10
N ASP A 464 -11.72 7.18 27.95
CA ASP A 464 -12.45 8.43 27.78
C ASP A 464 -13.92 8.15 27.46
N MET A 465 -14.78 8.33 28.48
CA MET A 465 -16.21 8.10 28.33
C MET A 465 -16.85 9.03 27.28
N LYS A 466 -16.30 10.25 27.08
CA LYS A 466 -16.80 11.16 26.04
C LYS A 466 -16.58 10.59 24.64
N LEU A 467 -15.40 10.06 24.38
CA LEU A 467 -15.12 9.40 23.10
C LEU A 467 -16.00 8.16 22.91
N VAL A 468 -16.07 7.30 23.91
CA VAL A 468 -16.85 6.04 23.85
C VAL A 468 -18.33 6.33 23.63
N SER A 469 -18.93 7.26 24.38
CA SER A 469 -20.35 7.62 24.23
C SER A 469 -20.64 8.22 22.84
N SER A 470 -19.75 9.08 22.33
CA SER A 470 -19.90 9.64 20.97
C SER A 470 -19.88 8.55 19.90
N ILE A 471 -18.99 7.55 20.04
CA ILE A 471 -18.91 6.42 19.10
C ILE A 471 -20.17 5.55 19.19
N LEU A 472 -20.65 5.22 20.40
CA LEU A 472 -21.84 4.38 20.59
C LEU A 472 -23.10 5.07 20.05
N LEU A 473 -23.27 6.38 20.27
CA LEU A 473 -24.36 7.15 19.69
C LEU A 473 -24.33 7.11 18.16
N LEU A 474 -23.16 7.33 17.56
CA LEU A 474 -22.99 7.27 16.11
C LEU A 474 -23.28 5.86 15.53
N LEU A 475 -22.83 4.80 16.20
CA LEU A 475 -23.14 3.42 15.80
C LEU A 475 -24.64 3.13 15.88
N ASN A 476 -25.32 3.70 16.89
CA ASN A 476 -26.76 3.55 17.03
C ASN A 476 -27.52 4.32 15.94
N GLU A 477 -27.11 5.54 15.63
CA GLU A 477 -27.65 6.36 14.54
C GLU A 477 -27.52 5.65 13.18
N ARG A 478 -26.37 5.05 12.91
CA ARG A 478 -26.10 4.24 11.70
C ARG A 478 -26.85 2.91 11.69
N ARG A 479 -27.55 2.55 12.76
CA ARG A 479 -28.18 1.23 12.94
C ARG A 479 -27.20 0.08 12.72
N ALA A 480 -25.95 0.26 13.18
CA ALA A 480 -24.88 -0.72 13.00
C ALA A 480 -25.33 -2.11 13.52
N ASN A 481 -25.29 -3.09 12.64
CA ASN A 481 -25.69 -4.46 12.92
C ASN A 481 -24.88 -5.44 12.07
N SER A 482 -23.92 -6.15 12.69
CA SER A 482 -23.11 -7.13 11.96
C SER A 482 -22.62 -8.24 12.90
N LYS A 483 -22.71 -9.46 12.42
CA LYS A 483 -22.17 -10.63 13.12
C LYS A 483 -20.67 -10.49 13.42
N SER A 484 -19.92 -9.81 12.54
CA SER A 484 -18.46 -9.69 12.64
C SER A 484 -17.95 -8.93 13.87
N PHE A 485 -18.79 -8.07 14.46
CA PHE A 485 -18.42 -7.29 15.65
C PHE A 485 -19.41 -7.42 16.83
N ALA A 486 -20.43 -8.27 16.70
CA ALA A 486 -21.43 -8.45 17.74
C ALA A 486 -20.82 -8.83 19.11
N HIS A 487 -19.83 -9.72 19.12
CA HIS A 487 -19.11 -10.10 20.33
C HIS A 487 -18.35 -8.90 20.95
N GLN A 488 -17.60 -8.16 20.14
CA GLN A 488 -16.87 -6.98 20.62
C GLN A 488 -17.81 -5.92 21.19
N MET A 489 -18.97 -5.70 20.56
CA MET A 489 -20.01 -4.81 21.06
C MET A 489 -20.57 -5.33 22.41
N HIS A 490 -20.87 -6.61 22.51
CA HIS A 490 -21.37 -7.20 23.75
C HIS A 490 -20.36 -7.04 24.90
N VAL A 491 -19.08 -7.33 24.68
CA VAL A 491 -18.02 -7.12 25.69
C VAL A 491 -17.95 -5.63 26.08
N THR A 492 -17.98 -4.73 25.11
CA THR A 492 -17.95 -3.28 25.39
C THR A 492 -19.09 -2.87 26.33
N LEU A 493 -20.33 -3.28 26.00
CA LEU A 493 -21.51 -2.95 26.79
C LEU A 493 -21.51 -3.62 28.16
N PHE A 494 -21.01 -4.85 28.25
CA PHE A 494 -20.85 -5.58 29.52
C PHE A 494 -19.86 -4.87 30.46
N VAL A 495 -18.70 -4.44 29.95
CA VAL A 495 -17.71 -3.71 30.75
C VAL A 495 -18.27 -2.36 31.21
N LEU A 496 -18.96 -1.62 30.32
CA LEU A 496 -19.63 -0.36 30.70
C LEU A 496 -20.63 -0.58 31.84
N HIS A 497 -21.44 -1.63 31.76
CA HIS A 497 -22.39 -1.99 32.81
C HIS A 497 -21.70 -2.34 34.14
N SER A 498 -20.52 -2.96 34.05
CA SER A 498 -19.79 -3.41 35.26
C SER A 498 -19.01 -2.28 35.96
N VAL A 499 -18.67 -1.22 35.22
CA VAL A 499 -17.80 -0.13 35.71
C VAL A 499 -18.63 1.14 36.10
N TYR A 500 -19.76 1.39 35.44
CA TYR A 500 -20.54 2.59 35.63
C TYR A 500 -21.91 2.28 36.23
N ASP A 501 -22.35 3.18 37.11
CA ASP A 501 -23.77 3.19 37.54
C ASP A 501 -24.62 3.78 36.40
N PHE A 502 -25.57 3.02 35.90
CA PHE A 502 -26.48 3.46 34.84
C PHE A 502 -27.40 4.60 35.26
N GLY A 503 -27.58 4.85 36.59
CA GLY A 503 -28.29 6.00 37.09
C GLY A 503 -27.66 7.34 36.70
N GLU A 504 -26.38 7.38 36.40
CA GLU A 504 -25.65 8.57 35.95
C GLU A 504 -25.86 8.92 34.48
N PHE A 505 -26.41 7.99 33.69
CA PHE A 505 -26.56 8.16 32.24
C PHE A 505 -27.90 8.80 31.88
N SER A 506 -27.90 9.65 30.84
CA SER A 506 -29.15 10.21 30.32
C SER A 506 -30.06 9.10 29.77
N PRO A 507 -31.40 9.25 29.88
CA PRO A 507 -32.35 8.27 29.31
C PRO A 507 -32.13 7.98 27.83
N LYS A 508 -31.72 9.00 27.05
CA LYS A 508 -31.41 8.87 25.64
C LYS A 508 -30.20 7.93 25.41
N PHE A 509 -29.17 8.04 26.25
CA PHE A 509 -28.00 7.19 26.14
C PHE A 509 -28.29 5.77 26.59
N LEU A 510 -29.08 5.57 27.65
CA LEU A 510 -29.54 4.24 28.08
C LEU A 510 -30.35 3.53 27.00
N LEU A 511 -31.25 4.25 26.34
CA LEU A 511 -31.98 3.70 25.18
C LEU A 511 -31.02 3.28 24.05
N CYS A 512 -30.00 4.08 23.77
CA CYS A 512 -28.95 3.75 22.80
C CYS A 512 -28.25 2.45 23.18
N LEU A 513 -27.80 2.29 24.43
CA LEU A 513 -27.12 1.07 24.90
C LEU A 513 -28.03 -0.15 24.78
N HIS A 514 -29.31 -0.03 25.15
CA HIS A 514 -30.31 -1.10 25.03
C HIS A 514 -30.50 -1.53 23.55
N GLN A 515 -30.62 -0.58 22.62
CA GLN A 515 -30.78 -0.85 21.21
C GLN A 515 -29.53 -1.54 20.58
N LEU A 516 -28.32 -1.11 20.97
CA LEU A 516 -27.06 -1.74 20.54
C LEU A 516 -26.94 -3.16 21.08
N LEU A 517 -27.26 -3.36 22.36
CA LEU A 517 -27.24 -4.67 23.00
C LEU A 517 -28.23 -5.64 22.33
N SER A 518 -29.46 -5.17 22.09
CA SER A 518 -30.50 -5.96 21.43
C SER A 518 -30.07 -6.44 20.05
N ARG A 519 -29.43 -5.56 19.25
CA ARG A 519 -28.88 -5.92 17.93
C ARG A 519 -27.70 -6.90 18.03
N ALA A 520 -26.81 -6.72 19.00
CA ALA A 520 -25.71 -7.66 19.22
C ALA A 520 -26.23 -9.05 19.61
N TYR A 521 -27.26 -9.10 20.49
CA TYR A 521 -27.88 -10.34 20.92
C TYR A 521 -28.55 -11.13 19.80
N GLN A 522 -29.13 -10.49 18.79
CA GLN A 522 -29.72 -11.15 17.62
C GLN A 522 -28.71 -12.07 16.89
N HIS A 523 -27.42 -11.74 16.96
CA HIS A 523 -26.36 -12.55 16.36
C HIS A 523 -25.80 -13.58 17.35
N ILE A 524 -25.65 -13.23 18.61
CA ILE A 524 -25.03 -14.06 19.65
C ILE A 524 -25.93 -15.20 20.07
N ALA A 525 -27.24 -14.98 20.11
CA ALA A 525 -28.24 -15.98 20.47
C ALA A 525 -28.44 -17.09 19.42
N GLN A 526 -27.80 -17.00 18.25
CA GLN A 526 -27.88 -18.05 17.24
C GLN A 526 -27.13 -19.31 17.70
N PRO A 527 -27.67 -20.54 17.47
CA PRO A 527 -27.12 -21.79 18.01
C PRO A 527 -25.65 -22.07 17.66
N ASN A 528 -25.14 -21.51 16.57
CA ASN A 528 -23.78 -21.74 16.05
C ASN A 528 -22.90 -20.48 16.17
N TYR A 529 -23.23 -19.53 17.03
CA TYR A 529 -22.44 -18.31 17.16
C TYR A 529 -21.07 -18.59 17.76
N TYR A 530 -21.03 -19.40 18.81
CA TYR A 530 -19.80 -19.95 19.39
C TYR A 530 -19.57 -21.33 18.76
N ASP A 531 -18.64 -21.41 17.81
CA ASP A 531 -18.18 -22.70 17.26
C ASP A 531 -17.27 -23.35 18.30
N ILE A 532 -17.88 -24.06 19.23
CA ILE A 532 -17.24 -24.58 20.45
C ILE A 532 -16.55 -25.90 20.11
N ASN A 533 -15.36 -25.82 19.54
CA ASN A 533 -14.47 -26.96 19.39
C ASN A 533 -13.56 -27.08 20.61
N LYS A 534 -13.83 -28.04 21.48
CA LYS A 534 -12.96 -28.34 22.63
C LYS A 534 -11.51 -28.47 22.19
N SER A 535 -10.65 -27.61 22.70
CA SER A 535 -9.22 -27.64 22.38
C SER A 535 -8.58 -28.96 22.82
N ALA A 536 -7.48 -29.35 22.18
CA ALA A 536 -6.71 -30.53 22.61
C ALA A 536 -6.24 -30.43 24.09
N ILE A 537 -5.98 -29.20 24.55
CA ILE A 537 -5.60 -28.89 25.93
C ILE A 537 -6.78 -29.16 26.89
N GLN A 538 -7.98 -28.66 26.57
CA GLN A 538 -9.18 -28.89 27.36
C GLN A 538 -9.49 -30.38 27.50
N LYS A 539 -9.38 -31.15 26.41
CA LYS A 539 -9.57 -32.60 26.43
C LYS A 539 -8.56 -33.32 27.35
N ARG A 540 -7.31 -32.81 27.43
CA ARG A 540 -6.27 -33.36 28.29
C ARG A 540 -6.43 -32.99 29.76
N ILE A 541 -6.94 -31.77 30.05
CA ILE A 541 -7.10 -31.26 31.43
C ILE A 541 -8.39 -31.78 32.06
N SER A 542 -9.47 -31.94 31.30
CA SER A 542 -10.78 -32.37 31.80
C SER A 542 -10.75 -33.61 32.74
N PRO A 543 -9.96 -34.67 32.52
CA PRO A 543 -9.90 -35.83 33.40
C PRO A 543 -9.31 -35.55 34.79
N PHE A 544 -8.54 -34.47 34.94
CA PHE A 544 -7.86 -34.16 36.23
C PHE A 544 -8.76 -33.44 37.25
N PHE A 545 -9.98 -33.04 36.87
CA PHE A 545 -10.89 -32.41 37.82
C PHE A 545 -11.57 -33.46 38.72
N PRO A 546 -11.51 -33.30 40.07
CA PRO A 546 -12.12 -34.24 40.99
C PRO A 546 -13.65 -34.18 40.91
N LYS A 547 -14.25 -35.19 40.30
CA LYS A 547 -15.72 -35.29 40.12
C LYS A 547 -16.48 -35.55 41.43
N SER A 548 -15.80 -35.94 42.48
CA SER A 548 -16.41 -36.20 43.80
C SER A 548 -16.88 -34.92 44.50
N CYS A 549 -16.15 -33.82 44.36
CA CYS A 549 -16.39 -32.57 45.07
C CYS A 549 -16.89 -31.44 44.21
N LEU A 550 -16.70 -31.54 42.88
CA LEU A 550 -16.95 -30.49 41.93
C LEU A 550 -17.92 -30.94 40.84
N ASN A 551 -18.84 -30.06 40.49
CA ASN A 551 -19.56 -30.16 39.24
C ASN A 551 -18.80 -29.36 38.18
N VAL A 552 -18.33 -30.05 37.15
CA VAL A 552 -17.49 -29.50 36.09
C VAL A 552 -18.33 -29.39 34.83
N GLN A 553 -18.59 -28.16 34.39
CA GLN A 553 -19.22 -27.89 33.11
C GLN A 553 -18.17 -27.29 32.18
N ALA A 554 -18.04 -27.82 30.98
CA ALA A 554 -17.12 -27.29 29.97
C ALA A 554 -17.84 -26.33 29.02
N GLU A 555 -17.10 -25.31 28.52
CA GLU A 555 -17.59 -24.37 27.51
C GLU A 555 -18.86 -23.62 27.95
N VAL A 556 -18.86 -23.10 29.19
CA VAL A 556 -20.03 -22.41 29.74
C VAL A 556 -19.99 -20.94 29.39
N PRO A 557 -21.02 -20.38 28.74
CA PRO A 557 -21.12 -18.95 28.52
C PRO A 557 -21.39 -18.23 29.85
N VAL A 558 -20.52 -17.25 30.16
CA VAL A 558 -20.64 -16.37 31.33
C VAL A 558 -20.59 -14.93 30.81
N GLY A 559 -21.75 -14.30 30.68
CA GLY A 559 -21.88 -13.01 30.03
C GLY A 559 -21.40 -13.08 28.57
N PRO A 560 -20.49 -12.20 28.12
CA PRO A 560 -19.94 -12.23 26.76
C PRO A 560 -18.81 -13.23 26.56
N PHE A 561 -18.42 -13.95 27.60
CA PHE A 561 -17.29 -14.86 27.57
C PHE A 561 -17.74 -16.32 27.59
N VAL A 562 -16.95 -17.20 27.01
CA VAL A 562 -17.09 -18.64 27.18
C VAL A 562 -15.90 -19.11 28.01
N VAL A 563 -16.20 -19.64 29.20
CA VAL A 563 -15.16 -20.19 30.09
C VAL A 563 -14.90 -21.65 29.76
N ASP A 564 -13.65 -22.03 29.68
CA ASP A 564 -13.23 -23.38 29.33
C ASP A 564 -13.84 -24.42 30.29
N PHE A 565 -13.85 -24.09 31.59
CA PHE A 565 -14.44 -24.92 32.62
C PHE A 565 -15.10 -24.05 33.71
N LEU A 566 -16.37 -24.29 34.00
CA LEU A 566 -17.07 -23.76 35.15
C LEU A 566 -17.06 -24.83 36.27
N LEU A 567 -16.40 -24.51 37.38
CA LEU A 567 -16.29 -25.39 38.54
C LEU A 567 -17.25 -24.89 39.61
N THR A 568 -18.28 -25.70 39.95
CA THR A 568 -19.19 -25.40 41.04
C THR A 568 -19.07 -26.49 42.12
N ARG A 569 -19.12 -26.06 43.39
CA ARG A 569 -19.13 -27.07 44.49
C ARG A 569 -20.44 -27.86 44.42
N ARG A 570 -20.34 -29.18 44.49
CA ARG A 570 -21.52 -30.02 44.73
C ARG A 570 -22.04 -29.67 46.11
N ARG A 571 -23.30 -29.26 46.22
CA ARG A 571 -23.93 -29.18 47.52
C ARG A 571 -23.92 -30.57 48.11
N PRO A 572 -23.48 -30.74 49.39
CA PRO A 572 -23.65 -32.02 50.06
C PRO A 572 -25.12 -32.41 50.00
N ALA A 573 -25.42 -33.60 49.55
CA ALA A 573 -26.79 -34.10 49.63
C ALA A 573 -27.25 -33.91 51.06
N ALA A 574 -28.33 -33.16 51.24
CA ALA A 574 -28.97 -33.04 52.56
C ALA A 574 -29.19 -34.48 53.01
N ARG A 575 -28.48 -34.93 54.08
CA ARG A 575 -28.80 -36.18 54.76
C ARG A 575 -30.26 -36.03 55.13
N ALA A 576 -31.12 -36.78 54.47
CA ALA A 576 -32.47 -37.00 54.98
C ALA A 576 -32.30 -37.57 56.40
N ALA A 577 -32.54 -36.74 57.40
CA ALA A 577 -32.68 -37.24 58.75
C ALA A 577 -33.97 -38.09 58.76
N LEU A 578 -33.77 -39.38 58.87
CA LEU A 578 -34.77 -40.30 59.36
C LEU A 578 -35.02 -40.02 60.80
#